data_39d24f92d4b044b3ddb14abed02ff2cf
#
_entry.id   39d24f92d4b044b3ddb14abed02ff2cf
#
_cell.length_a   1.000
_cell.length_b   1.000
_cell.length_c   1.000
_cell.angle_alpha   90.00
_cell.angle_beta   90.00
_cell.angle_gamma   90.00
#
_symmetry.space_group_name_H-M   'P 1'
#
loop_
_entity.id
_entity.type
_entity.pdbx_description
1 polymer ?
#
loop_
_entity_poly.entity_id
_entity_poly.type
_entity_poly.pdbx_seq_one_letter_code
_entity_poly.pdbx_strand_id
1 'polypeptide(L)'
;RSPIREDLFKWVGPLVPNNTTFFAKKGSGISISSLDDGKKVKSIGVYKNDFGELLLKKRGFENLDPEIDNYLNVKKLVEGKIDLWIINELTGRHMAMVAGLADKIEKVYEVQKDYMYMAFSKNTPDIVIKEWQYVLELLKDDGIISQIYSKRILSSYSDVSQLSKKLSADEKGTVIEAAQ
;
A
#
# COMPACT_ATOMS: atom_id res chain seq x y z
N ARG A 1 6.53 11.85 6.59
CA ARG A 1 7.53 12.78 7.12
C ARG A 1 8.83 12.55 6.37
N SER A 2 9.48 13.60 5.92
CA SER A 2 10.77 13.50 5.20
C SER A 2 11.65 14.71 5.56
N PRO A 3 13.00 14.61 5.42
CA PRO A 3 13.90 15.71 5.78
C PRO A 3 13.53 17.03 5.10
N ILE A 4 13.13 17.02 3.82
CA ILE A 4 12.74 18.23 3.08
C ILE A 4 11.48 18.89 3.65
N ARG A 5 10.57 18.10 4.27
CA ARG A 5 9.31 18.60 4.85
C ARG A 5 9.37 18.81 6.35
N GLU A 6 10.51 18.48 6.97
CA GLU A 6 10.63 18.52 8.43
C GLU A 6 10.23 19.89 8.99
N ASP A 7 10.76 20.94 8.38
CA ASP A 7 10.55 22.31 8.80
C ASP A 7 9.29 22.98 8.23
N LEU A 8 8.51 22.28 7.40
CA LEU A 8 7.31 22.85 6.80
C LEU A 8 6.06 22.66 7.65
N PHE A 9 6.08 21.70 8.57
CA PHE A 9 4.92 21.31 9.39
C PHE A 9 5.32 21.09 10.84
N LYS A 10 4.31 21.10 11.72
CA LYS A 10 4.40 20.50 13.05
C LYS A 10 3.84 19.08 12.98
N TRP A 11 4.49 18.15 13.65
CA TRP A 11 4.22 16.72 13.46
C TRP A 11 3.71 16.08 14.75
N VAL A 12 2.70 15.21 14.60
CA VAL A 12 2.24 14.29 15.65
C VAL A 12 2.38 12.86 15.11
N GLY A 13 2.98 11.99 15.88
CA GLY A 13 3.25 10.61 15.49
C GLY A 13 4.53 10.03 16.14
N PRO A 14 4.97 8.84 15.65
CA PRO A 14 4.43 8.05 14.53
C PRO A 14 3.05 7.45 14.82
N LEU A 15 2.18 7.36 13.81
CA LEU A 15 0.87 6.73 13.94
C LEU A 15 0.97 5.20 13.79
N VAL A 16 1.22 4.77 12.55
CA VAL A 16 1.32 3.35 12.17
C VAL A 16 2.43 3.16 11.14
N PRO A 17 3.02 1.95 11.05
CA PRO A 17 3.92 1.61 9.95
C PRO A 17 3.19 1.70 8.60
N ASN A 18 3.88 2.21 7.58
CA ASN A 18 3.41 2.25 6.21
C ASN A 18 4.60 2.12 5.26
N ASN A 19 5.20 0.95 5.28
CA ASN A 19 6.46 0.69 4.61
C ASN A 19 6.33 0.74 3.09
N THR A 20 7.33 1.31 2.42
CA THR A 20 7.46 1.24 0.97
C THR A 20 7.91 -0.16 0.58
N THR A 21 7.23 -0.78 -0.39
CA THR A 21 7.28 -2.21 -0.62
C THR A 21 7.25 -2.52 -2.11
N PHE A 22 7.94 -3.58 -2.53
CA PHE A 22 7.68 -4.24 -3.81
C PHE A 22 6.60 -5.31 -3.65
N PHE A 23 5.58 -5.20 -4.50
CA PHE A 23 4.62 -6.27 -4.77
C PHE A 23 4.95 -6.96 -6.08
N ALA A 24 4.71 -8.27 -6.13
CA ALA A 24 4.73 -9.08 -7.33
C ALA A 24 3.38 -9.76 -7.53
N LYS A 25 3.15 -10.30 -8.73
CA LYS A 25 2.03 -11.22 -8.97
C LYS A 25 2.23 -12.48 -8.14
N LYS A 26 1.21 -12.88 -7.40
CA LYS A 26 1.26 -14.10 -6.58
C LYS A 26 1.56 -15.33 -7.42
N GLY A 27 2.55 -16.10 -6.98
CA GLY A 27 2.99 -17.30 -7.67
C GLY A 27 3.84 -17.02 -8.92
N SER A 28 4.34 -15.80 -9.13
CA SER A 28 5.25 -15.46 -10.24
C SER A 28 6.64 -16.09 -10.11
N GLY A 29 7.01 -16.56 -8.91
CA GLY A 29 8.36 -17.04 -8.62
C GLY A 29 9.42 -15.94 -8.48
N ILE A 30 9.02 -14.66 -8.52
CA ILE A 30 9.94 -13.54 -8.33
C ILE A 30 10.39 -13.49 -6.87
N SER A 31 11.69 -13.59 -6.64
CA SER A 31 12.33 -13.48 -5.33
C SER A 31 13.28 -12.29 -5.31
N ILE A 32 13.09 -11.38 -4.37
CA ILE A 32 13.88 -10.17 -4.17
C ILE A 32 14.51 -10.24 -2.79
N SER A 33 15.83 -10.32 -2.74
CA SER A 33 16.62 -10.39 -1.50
C SER A 33 17.28 -9.05 -1.16
N SER A 34 17.45 -8.20 -2.17
CA SER A 34 18.01 -6.85 -2.04
C SER A 34 17.28 -5.87 -2.96
N LEU A 35 17.41 -4.56 -2.67
CA LEU A 35 16.85 -3.54 -3.56
C LEU A 35 17.37 -3.67 -5.00
N ASP A 36 18.67 -4.00 -5.16
CA ASP A 36 19.31 -4.11 -6.49
C ASP A 36 18.82 -5.30 -7.30
N ASP A 37 18.21 -6.32 -6.69
CA ASP A 37 17.55 -7.41 -7.43
C ASP A 37 16.38 -6.89 -8.28
N GLY A 38 15.74 -5.80 -7.85
CA GLY A 38 14.71 -5.14 -8.63
C GLY A 38 15.21 -4.56 -9.96
N LYS A 39 16.51 -4.32 -10.14
CA LYS A 39 17.09 -3.88 -11.42
C LYS A 39 17.15 -5.01 -12.47
N LYS A 40 17.06 -6.26 -12.02
CA LYS A 40 17.17 -7.45 -12.88
C LYS A 40 15.82 -7.88 -13.47
N VAL A 41 14.71 -7.40 -12.94
CA VAL A 41 13.38 -7.69 -13.50
C VAL A 41 13.13 -6.85 -14.75
N LYS A 42 12.17 -7.29 -15.58
CA LYS A 42 11.85 -6.63 -16.83
C LYS A 42 11.31 -5.21 -16.63
N SER A 43 10.36 -5.02 -15.71
CA SER A 43 9.78 -3.71 -15.44
C SER A 43 9.16 -3.57 -14.06
N ILE A 44 9.18 -2.35 -13.54
CA ILE A 44 8.63 -1.96 -12.24
C ILE A 44 7.61 -0.86 -12.44
N GLY A 45 6.34 -1.14 -12.10
CA GLY A 45 5.28 -0.13 -12.08
C GLY A 45 5.52 0.88 -10.96
N VAL A 46 5.46 2.16 -11.30
CA VAL A 46 5.60 3.27 -10.37
C VAL A 46 4.47 4.28 -10.58
N TYR A 47 4.09 5.02 -9.54
CA TYR A 47 3.25 6.20 -9.71
C TYR A 47 4.11 7.40 -10.08
N LYS A 48 3.75 8.07 -11.18
CA LYS A 48 4.53 9.15 -11.77
C LYS A 48 4.74 10.30 -10.78
N ASN A 49 6.00 10.73 -10.62
CA ASN A 49 6.44 11.79 -9.71
C ASN A 49 6.19 11.50 -8.21
N ASP A 50 5.91 10.26 -7.83
CA ASP A 50 5.79 9.85 -6.44
C ASP A 50 7.14 9.48 -5.83
N PHE A 51 7.13 9.32 -4.50
CA PHE A 51 8.30 8.93 -3.72
C PHE A 51 8.96 7.64 -4.25
N GLY A 52 8.17 6.63 -4.62
CA GLY A 52 8.68 5.35 -5.14
C GLY A 52 9.47 5.53 -6.43
N GLU A 53 8.94 6.27 -7.39
CA GLU A 53 9.64 6.58 -8.65
C GLU A 53 10.94 7.36 -8.39
N LEU A 54 10.86 8.42 -7.59
CA LEU A 54 12.01 9.27 -7.29
C LEU A 54 13.11 8.51 -6.54
N LEU A 55 12.72 7.63 -5.59
CA LEU A 55 13.64 6.77 -4.87
C LEU A 55 14.40 5.83 -5.81
N LEU A 56 13.67 5.13 -6.68
CA LEU A 56 14.27 4.17 -7.61
C LEU A 56 15.16 4.86 -8.65
N LYS A 57 14.74 6.00 -9.22
CA LYS A 57 15.58 6.83 -10.11
C LYS A 57 16.88 7.23 -9.43
N LYS A 58 16.81 7.73 -8.19
CA LYS A 58 18.01 8.11 -7.41
C LYS A 58 18.95 6.93 -7.17
N ARG A 59 18.41 5.70 -7.14
CA ARG A 59 19.17 4.44 -6.99
C ARG A 59 19.64 3.84 -8.32
N GLY A 60 19.43 4.54 -9.45
CA GLY A 60 19.88 4.12 -10.76
C GLY A 60 19.06 3.01 -11.40
N PHE A 61 17.76 2.96 -11.12
CA PHE A 61 16.83 2.07 -11.82
C PHE A 61 16.41 2.67 -13.15
N GLU A 62 16.50 1.88 -14.22
CA GLU A 62 16.16 2.28 -15.59
C GLU A 62 14.90 1.55 -16.11
N ASN A 63 14.47 0.49 -15.42
CA ASN A 63 13.36 -0.39 -15.80
C ASN A 63 12.01 0.02 -15.20
N LEU A 64 11.75 1.33 -15.10
CA LEU A 64 10.53 1.87 -14.51
C LEU A 64 9.44 2.03 -15.58
N ASP A 65 8.20 1.68 -15.20
CA ASP A 65 6.96 1.86 -15.99
C ASP A 65 6.05 2.85 -15.24
N PRO A 66 6.14 4.18 -15.54
CA PRO A 66 5.40 5.19 -14.79
C PRO A 66 3.95 5.31 -15.27
N GLU A 67 3.03 5.24 -14.31
CA GLU A 67 1.59 5.47 -14.50
C GLU A 67 1.09 6.64 -13.65
N ILE A 68 0.03 7.30 -14.12
CA ILE A 68 -0.68 8.36 -13.39
C ILE A 68 -1.84 7.82 -12.55
N ASP A 69 -2.11 6.52 -12.65
CA ASP A 69 -3.15 5.81 -11.91
C ASP A 69 -2.60 4.49 -11.37
N ASN A 70 -2.51 4.39 -10.06
CA ASN A 70 -2.05 3.18 -9.38
C ASN A 70 -3.00 1.97 -9.55
N TYR A 71 -4.28 2.18 -9.87
CA TYR A 71 -5.17 1.06 -10.23
C TYR A 71 -4.75 0.38 -11.54
N LEU A 72 -4.15 1.12 -12.48
CA LEU A 72 -3.54 0.53 -13.68
C LEU A 72 -2.32 -0.31 -13.31
N ASN A 73 -1.49 0.14 -12.35
CA ASN A 73 -0.33 -0.61 -11.91
C ASN A 73 -0.73 -1.98 -11.32
N VAL A 74 -1.75 -2.05 -10.48
CA VAL A 74 -2.21 -3.32 -9.91
C VAL A 74 -2.73 -4.28 -10.99
N LYS A 75 -3.46 -3.76 -12.00
CA LYS A 75 -3.92 -4.56 -13.14
C LYS A 75 -2.76 -5.06 -13.99
N LYS A 76 -1.82 -4.16 -14.36
CA LYS A 76 -0.61 -4.52 -15.13
C LYS A 76 0.21 -5.61 -14.42
N LEU A 77 0.32 -5.53 -13.08
CA LEU A 77 1.01 -6.53 -12.28
C LEU A 77 0.37 -7.91 -12.39
N VAL A 78 -0.95 -7.98 -12.21
CA VAL A 78 -1.69 -9.26 -12.28
C VAL A 78 -1.72 -9.83 -13.69
N GLU A 79 -1.78 -8.97 -14.72
CA GLU A 79 -1.69 -9.35 -16.13
C GLU A 79 -0.28 -9.74 -16.57
N GLY A 80 0.75 -9.52 -15.74
CA GLY A 80 2.15 -9.80 -16.07
C GLY A 80 2.77 -8.83 -17.06
N LYS A 81 2.19 -7.63 -17.21
CA LYS A 81 2.75 -6.53 -18.02
C LYS A 81 3.91 -5.84 -17.31
N ILE A 82 3.90 -5.83 -15.98
CA ILE A 82 5.01 -5.45 -15.11
C ILE A 82 5.32 -6.59 -14.15
N ASP A 83 6.56 -6.70 -13.71
CA ASP A 83 7.03 -7.77 -12.82
C ASP A 83 6.88 -7.37 -11.35
N LEU A 84 7.16 -6.11 -11.04
CA LEU A 84 7.06 -5.53 -9.71
C LEU A 84 6.21 -4.26 -9.73
N TRP A 85 5.65 -3.93 -8.58
CA TRP A 85 4.99 -2.65 -8.31
C TRP A 85 5.51 -2.09 -7.00
N ILE A 86 6.06 -0.86 -7.02
CA ILE A 86 6.49 -0.17 -5.80
C ILE A 86 5.39 0.76 -5.30
N ILE A 87 5.01 0.58 -4.04
CA ILE A 87 4.01 1.41 -3.35
C ILE A 87 4.10 1.19 -1.84
N ASN A 88 3.50 2.08 -1.05
CA ASN A 88 3.30 1.84 0.38
C ASN A 88 2.39 0.62 0.60
N GLU A 89 2.76 -0.24 1.54
CA GLU A 89 2.10 -1.53 1.76
C GLU A 89 0.59 -1.40 2.01
N LEU A 90 0.17 -0.49 2.89
CA LEU A 90 -1.26 -0.28 3.18
C LEU A 90 -2.05 0.18 1.96
N THR A 91 -1.48 1.15 1.22
CA THR A 91 -2.11 1.69 0.02
C THR A 91 -2.21 0.64 -1.08
N GLY A 92 -1.14 -0.12 -1.31
CA GLY A 92 -1.11 -1.18 -2.33
C GLY A 92 -2.12 -2.29 -2.05
N ARG A 93 -2.19 -2.75 -0.80
CA ARG A 93 -3.18 -3.75 -0.38
C ARG A 93 -4.61 -3.24 -0.53
N HIS A 94 -4.88 -1.99 -0.12
CA HIS A 94 -6.19 -1.38 -0.26
C HIS A 94 -6.61 -1.26 -1.74
N MET A 95 -5.71 -0.79 -2.60
CA MET A 95 -5.98 -0.66 -4.04
C MET A 95 -6.23 -2.01 -4.70
N ALA A 96 -5.44 -3.03 -4.36
CA ALA A 96 -5.66 -4.38 -4.86
C ALA A 96 -7.01 -4.95 -4.38
N MET A 97 -7.41 -4.67 -3.13
CA MET A 97 -8.71 -5.04 -2.59
C MET A 97 -9.87 -4.39 -3.36
N VAL A 98 -9.81 -3.06 -3.53
CA VAL A 98 -10.86 -2.32 -4.28
C VAL A 98 -10.96 -2.80 -5.73
N ALA A 99 -9.83 -3.19 -6.32
CA ALA A 99 -9.79 -3.77 -7.67
C ALA A 99 -10.25 -5.25 -7.74
N GLY A 100 -10.55 -5.91 -6.61
CA GLY A 100 -10.86 -7.34 -6.56
C GLY A 100 -9.67 -8.25 -6.85
N LEU A 101 -8.45 -7.78 -6.65
CA LEU A 101 -7.19 -8.44 -7.00
C LEU A 101 -6.28 -8.72 -5.79
N ALA A 102 -6.79 -8.57 -4.56
CA ALA A 102 -6.00 -8.70 -3.34
C ALA A 102 -5.33 -10.08 -3.18
N ASP A 103 -5.99 -11.14 -3.64
CA ASP A 103 -5.50 -12.52 -3.62
C ASP A 103 -4.51 -12.85 -4.75
N LYS A 104 -4.32 -11.93 -5.69
CA LYS A 104 -3.47 -12.08 -6.88
C LYS A 104 -2.10 -11.44 -6.75
N ILE A 105 -1.84 -10.69 -5.69
CA ILE A 105 -0.56 -10.02 -5.44
C ILE A 105 0.05 -10.50 -4.12
N GLU A 106 1.36 -10.40 -4.01
CA GLU A 106 2.10 -10.69 -2.80
C GLU A 106 3.23 -9.70 -2.58
N LYS A 107 3.52 -9.38 -1.31
CA LYS A 107 4.69 -8.61 -0.91
C LYS A 107 5.93 -9.49 -1.09
N VAL A 108 6.91 -9.01 -1.84
CA VAL A 108 8.17 -9.74 -2.08
C VAL A 108 9.39 -9.07 -1.45
N TYR A 109 9.33 -7.75 -1.18
CA TYR A 109 10.45 -7.05 -0.56
C TYR A 109 10.01 -5.76 0.12
N GLU A 110 10.58 -5.47 1.30
CA GLU A 110 10.42 -4.19 1.99
C GLU A 110 11.58 -3.26 1.59
N VAL A 111 11.26 -2.25 0.78
CA VAL A 111 12.24 -1.31 0.23
C VAL A 111 12.73 -0.33 1.29
N GLN A 112 11.79 0.19 2.09
CA GLN A 112 12.07 1.16 3.15
C GLN A 112 11.01 1.08 4.24
N LYS A 113 11.46 1.18 5.51
CA LYS A 113 10.55 1.33 6.64
C LYS A 113 10.11 2.78 6.78
N ASP A 114 8.81 2.99 6.72
CA ASP A 114 8.18 4.29 6.82
C ASP A 114 7.08 4.27 7.88
N TYR A 115 6.73 5.46 8.35
CA TYR A 115 5.63 5.67 9.31
C TYR A 115 4.73 6.81 8.85
N MET A 116 3.46 6.68 9.15
CA MET A 116 2.51 7.78 8.98
C MET A 116 2.61 8.76 10.14
N TYR A 117 2.41 10.05 9.83
CA TYR A 117 2.35 11.14 10.79
C TYR A 117 1.19 12.06 10.43
N MET A 118 0.61 12.72 11.43
CA MET A 118 -0.25 13.87 11.22
C MET A 118 0.62 15.12 11.02
N ALA A 119 0.33 15.87 9.96
CA ALA A 119 0.99 17.13 9.65
C ALA A 119 0.07 18.29 10.00
N PHE A 120 0.52 19.17 10.87
CA PHE A 120 -0.19 20.39 11.27
C PHE A 120 0.49 21.62 10.67
N SER A 121 -0.29 22.67 10.43
CA SER A 121 0.27 23.97 10.05
C SER A 121 1.31 24.45 11.07
N LYS A 122 2.35 25.15 10.62
CA LYS A 122 3.32 25.81 11.50
C LYS A 122 2.67 26.78 12.48
N ASN A 123 1.53 27.37 12.10
CA ASN A 123 0.79 28.31 12.94
C ASN A 123 -0.06 27.63 14.03
N THR A 124 -0.17 26.31 14.03
CA THR A 124 -0.88 25.58 15.10
C THR A 124 -0.15 25.82 16.42
N PRO A 125 -0.85 26.24 17.50
CA PRO A 125 -0.23 26.42 18.81
C PRO A 125 0.46 25.15 19.31
N ASP A 126 1.63 25.30 19.94
CA ASP A 126 2.39 24.13 20.42
C ASP A 126 1.65 23.30 21.46
N ILE A 127 0.78 23.95 22.25
CA ILE A 127 -0.07 23.25 23.22
C ILE A 127 -0.98 22.23 22.54
N VAL A 128 -1.56 22.58 21.39
CA VAL A 128 -2.42 21.68 20.60
C VAL A 128 -1.60 20.47 20.11
N ILE A 129 -0.37 20.70 19.61
CA ILE A 129 0.51 19.62 19.16
C ILE A 129 0.84 18.65 20.31
N LYS A 130 1.14 19.20 21.49
CA LYS A 130 1.43 18.41 22.69
C LYS A 130 0.22 17.60 23.16
N GLU A 131 -0.97 18.19 23.13
CA GLU A 131 -2.22 17.49 23.49
C GLU A 131 -2.52 16.34 22.53
N TRP A 132 -2.39 16.56 21.22
CA TRP A 132 -2.57 15.50 20.21
C TRP A 132 -1.53 14.38 20.37
N GLN A 133 -0.25 14.72 20.63
CA GLN A 133 0.77 13.71 20.86
C GLN A 133 0.47 12.91 22.14
N TYR A 134 0.07 13.55 23.21
CA TYR A 134 -0.30 12.89 24.46
C TYR A 134 -1.47 11.91 24.28
N VAL A 135 -2.56 12.38 23.64
CA VAL A 135 -3.71 11.50 23.34
C VAL A 135 -3.30 10.32 22.44
N LEU A 136 -2.45 10.57 21.44
CA LEU A 136 -1.93 9.48 20.59
C LEU A 136 -1.18 8.42 21.40
N GLU A 137 -0.33 8.82 22.34
CA GLU A 137 0.40 7.85 23.19
C GLU A 137 -0.58 7.05 24.08
N LEU A 138 -1.60 7.70 24.68
CA LEU A 138 -2.63 6.98 25.43
C LEU A 138 -3.35 5.94 24.57
N LEU A 139 -3.73 6.30 23.33
CA LEU A 139 -4.41 5.38 22.42
C LEU A 139 -3.51 4.21 21.96
N LYS A 140 -2.19 4.40 21.93
CA LYS A 140 -1.23 3.34 21.67
C LYS A 140 -1.10 2.40 22.87
N ASP A 141 -0.95 2.97 24.08
CA ASP A 141 -0.81 2.20 25.32
C ASP A 141 -2.07 1.35 25.59
N ASP A 142 -3.25 1.89 25.29
CA ASP A 142 -4.53 1.15 25.35
C ASP A 142 -4.70 0.12 24.21
N GLY A 143 -3.76 0.05 23.26
CA GLY A 143 -3.81 -0.87 22.12
C GLY A 143 -4.84 -0.50 21.05
N ILE A 144 -5.52 0.66 21.17
CA ILE A 144 -6.59 1.08 20.25
C ILE A 144 -6.05 1.28 18.84
N ILE A 145 -4.89 1.94 18.70
CA ILE A 145 -4.25 2.14 17.39
C ILE A 145 -3.94 0.79 16.73
N SER A 146 -3.40 -0.16 17.49
CA SER A 146 -3.10 -1.51 16.99
C SER A 146 -4.35 -2.29 16.57
N GLN A 147 -5.45 -2.13 17.31
CA GLN A 147 -6.73 -2.76 16.97
C GLN A 147 -7.32 -2.18 15.67
N ILE A 148 -7.31 -0.85 15.52
CA ILE A 148 -7.81 -0.18 14.30
C ILE A 148 -6.97 -0.61 13.09
N TYR A 149 -5.64 -0.61 13.24
CA TYR A 149 -4.71 -1.01 12.19
C TYR A 149 -4.94 -2.46 11.77
N SER A 150 -4.99 -3.39 12.73
CA SER A 150 -5.23 -4.81 12.47
C SER A 150 -6.60 -5.06 11.85
N LYS A 151 -7.65 -4.42 12.36
CA LYS A 151 -9.00 -4.55 11.82
C LYS A 151 -9.08 -4.09 10.37
N ARG A 152 -8.46 -2.96 10.02
CA ARG A 152 -8.43 -2.43 8.64
C ARG A 152 -7.65 -3.34 7.70
N ILE A 153 -6.56 -3.94 8.15
CA ILE A 153 -5.77 -4.88 7.36
C ILE A 153 -6.48 -6.22 7.24
N LEU A 154 -7.01 -6.77 8.35
CA LEU A 154 -7.63 -8.10 8.38
C LEU A 154 -9.03 -8.09 7.76
N SER A 155 -9.86 -7.06 7.98
CA SER A 155 -11.18 -6.98 7.35
C SER A 155 -11.08 -6.85 5.84
N SER A 156 -10.03 -6.20 5.34
CA SER A 156 -9.75 -6.17 3.89
C SER A 156 -9.49 -7.56 3.28
N TYR A 157 -9.13 -8.56 4.10
CA TYR A 157 -8.98 -9.95 3.66
C TYR A 157 -10.24 -10.79 3.82
N SER A 158 -11.01 -10.60 4.90
CA SER A 158 -12.20 -11.38 5.19
C SER A 158 -13.40 -10.96 4.32
N ASP A 159 -13.61 -9.67 4.13
CA ASP A 159 -14.73 -9.13 3.36
C ASP A 159 -14.63 -9.46 1.86
N VAL A 160 -13.41 -9.46 1.31
CA VAL A 160 -13.18 -9.86 -0.10
C VAL A 160 -13.48 -11.35 -0.29
N SER A 161 -13.12 -12.22 0.66
CA SER A 161 -13.41 -13.65 0.55
C SER A 161 -14.90 -13.95 0.65
N GLN A 162 -15.67 -13.15 1.38
CA GLN A 162 -17.13 -13.26 1.48
C GLN A 162 -17.84 -12.66 0.27
N LEU A 163 -17.37 -11.49 -0.24
CA LEU A 163 -17.89 -10.86 -1.45
C LEU A 163 -17.64 -11.73 -2.69
N SER A 164 -16.45 -12.30 -2.86
CA SER A 164 -16.15 -13.20 -3.97
C SER A 164 -16.99 -14.49 -3.93
N LYS A 165 -17.26 -15.03 -2.74
CA LYS A 165 -18.18 -16.16 -2.58
C LYS A 165 -19.63 -15.79 -2.90
N LYS A 166 -20.06 -14.58 -2.58
CA LYS A 166 -21.41 -14.10 -2.85
C LYS A 166 -21.63 -13.83 -4.34
N LEU A 167 -20.67 -13.17 -5.01
CA LEU A 167 -20.71 -12.95 -6.46
C LEU A 167 -20.66 -14.25 -7.26
N SER A 168 -19.85 -15.24 -6.85
CA SER A 168 -19.81 -16.56 -7.51
C SER A 168 -21.06 -17.41 -7.25
N ALA A 169 -21.84 -17.11 -6.21
CA ALA A 169 -23.12 -17.74 -5.94
C ALA A 169 -24.25 -17.11 -6.77
N ASP A 170 -24.22 -15.79 -6.95
CA ASP A 170 -25.19 -15.05 -7.77
C ASP A 170 -25.04 -15.35 -9.27
N GLU A 171 -23.80 -15.51 -9.78
CA GLU A 171 -23.56 -15.94 -11.16
C GLU A 171 -24.08 -17.36 -11.44
N LYS A 172 -24.04 -18.26 -10.44
CA LYS A 172 -24.61 -19.61 -10.58
C LYS A 172 -26.13 -19.64 -10.44
N GLY A 173 -26.74 -18.66 -9.74
CA GLY A 173 -28.18 -18.49 -9.64
C GLY A 173 -28.82 -17.99 -10.94
N THR A 174 -28.14 -17.08 -11.65
CA THR A 174 -28.69 -16.46 -12.88
C THR A 174 -28.67 -17.40 -14.10
N VAL A 175 -27.86 -18.47 -14.08
CA VAL A 175 -27.78 -19.47 -15.17
C VAL A 175 -28.93 -20.50 -15.08
N ILE A 176 -29.59 -20.65 -13.94
CA ILE A 176 -30.66 -21.65 -13.74
C ILE A 176 -32.04 -21.11 -14.14
N GLU A 177 -32.27 -19.79 -14.12
CA GLU A 177 -33.55 -19.19 -14.53
C GLU A 177 -33.70 -18.93 -16.06
N ALA A 178 -32.63 -19.07 -16.82
CA ALA A 178 -32.66 -18.90 -18.29
C ALA A 178 -32.88 -20.21 -19.07
N ALA A 179 -33.14 -21.33 -18.38
CA ALA A 179 -33.29 -22.65 -18.99
C ALA A 179 -34.63 -23.34 -18.63
N GLN A 180 -35.73 -22.56 -18.39
CA GLN A 180 -37.10 -23.08 -18.29
C GLN A 180 -38.03 -22.40 -19.29
#